data_8f1bb7027118b13fc5d021a298be3bc2
#
_entry.id   8f1bb7027118b13fc5d021a298be3bc2
#
_cell.length_a   1.000
_cell.length_b   1.000
_cell.length_c   1.000
_cell.angle_alpha   90.00
_cell.angle_beta   90.00
_cell.angle_gamma   90.00
#
_symmetry.space_group_name_H-M   'P 1'
#
loop_
_entity.id
_entity.type
_entity.pdbx_description
1 polymer ?
#
loop_
_entity_poly.entity_id
_entity_poly.type
_entity_poly.pdbx_seq_one_letter_code
_entity_poly.pdbx_strand_id
1 'polypeptide(L)'
;MRIPNLSDIPEQKPVPEGEYRLRIVKVTEIKSERTGRSGIQFICRVLDDEDAQPVFHSLWLPFDSEDDEKRKTMWRMVKEFMDAIGVDSSSEPELQDFVGVEFDALLKIDEYEGRVRNEIARVI
;
A
#
# COMPACT_ATOMS: atom_id res chain seq x y z
N MET A 1 12.49 3.87 33.27
CA MET A 1 11.57 2.89 32.68
C MET A 1 12.31 1.58 32.43
N ARG A 2 11.70 0.46 32.76
CA ARG A 2 12.26 -0.86 32.47
C ARG A 2 11.43 -1.52 31.36
N ILE A 3 12.10 -1.98 30.30
CA ILE A 3 11.46 -2.75 29.25
C ILE A 3 11.33 -4.20 29.73
N PRO A 4 10.14 -4.81 29.63
CA PRO A 4 9.94 -6.19 30.06
C PRO A 4 10.64 -7.19 29.13
N ASN A 5 10.62 -8.46 29.51
CA ASN A 5 11.10 -9.53 28.64
C ASN A 5 10.14 -9.68 27.45
N LEU A 6 10.66 -9.53 26.23
CA LEU A 6 9.89 -9.56 25.00
C LEU A 6 10.05 -10.85 24.19
N SER A 7 10.65 -11.88 24.79
CA SER A 7 10.93 -13.13 24.08
C SER A 7 9.67 -13.87 23.61
N ASP A 8 8.52 -13.61 24.22
CA ASP A 8 7.24 -14.24 23.86
C ASP A 8 6.45 -13.46 22.81
N ILE A 9 6.96 -12.30 22.38
CA ILE A 9 6.32 -11.52 21.32
C ILE A 9 6.67 -12.17 19.98
N PRO A 10 5.68 -12.67 19.23
CA PRO A 10 5.95 -13.30 17.95
C PRO A 10 6.45 -12.30 16.90
N GLU A 11 7.31 -12.77 16.02
CA GLU A 11 7.72 -11.99 14.86
C GLU A 11 6.58 -11.89 13.85
N GLN A 12 6.46 -10.72 13.22
CA GLN A 12 5.55 -10.56 12.10
C GLN A 12 6.12 -11.27 10.87
N LYS A 13 5.25 -11.96 10.13
CA LYS A 13 5.62 -12.76 8.97
C LYS A 13 4.71 -12.47 7.78
N PRO A 14 5.20 -12.68 6.54
CA PRO A 14 4.33 -12.67 5.38
C PRO A 14 3.26 -13.76 5.51
N VAL A 15 2.09 -13.48 4.96
CA VAL A 15 1.03 -14.48 4.87
C VAL A 15 1.15 -15.28 3.56
N PRO A 16 0.63 -16.51 3.50
CA PRO A 16 0.58 -17.26 2.25
C PRO A 16 -0.17 -16.50 1.16
N GLU A 17 0.15 -16.77 -0.10
CA GLU A 17 -0.60 -16.19 -1.21
C GLU A 17 -2.08 -16.53 -1.12
N GLY A 18 -2.94 -15.56 -1.40
CA GLY A 18 -4.37 -15.73 -1.32
C GLY A 18 -5.11 -14.41 -1.16
N GLU A 19 -6.41 -14.53 -0.90
CA GLU A 19 -7.29 -13.37 -0.69
C GLU A 19 -7.33 -12.99 0.78
N TYR A 20 -7.20 -11.69 1.03
CA TYR A 20 -7.22 -11.15 2.39
C TYR A 20 -7.98 -9.84 2.42
N ARG A 21 -8.61 -9.57 3.56
CA ARG A 21 -9.16 -8.25 3.85
C ARG A 21 -8.09 -7.37 4.46
N LEU A 22 -7.89 -6.21 3.87
CA LEU A 22 -6.89 -5.24 4.31
C LEU A 22 -7.55 -3.96 4.81
N ARG A 23 -6.86 -3.28 5.72
CA ARG A 23 -7.23 -1.92 6.14
C ARG A 23 -6.04 -1.00 5.95
N ILE A 24 -6.27 0.15 5.33
CA ILE A 24 -5.25 1.18 5.23
C ILE A 24 -5.09 1.84 6.59
N VAL A 25 -3.88 1.78 7.15
CA VAL A 25 -3.59 2.34 8.48
C VAL A 25 -2.74 3.61 8.41
N LYS A 26 -2.03 3.80 7.31
CA LYS A 26 -1.21 4.99 7.11
C LYS A 26 -1.05 5.28 5.61
N VAL A 27 -1.05 6.56 5.27
CA VAL A 27 -0.80 7.03 3.90
C VAL A 27 0.19 8.18 3.96
N THR A 28 1.26 8.10 3.19
CA THR A 28 2.30 9.14 3.17
C THR A 28 2.73 9.46 1.76
N GLU A 29 3.20 10.69 1.58
CA GLU A 29 3.94 11.03 0.38
C GLU A 29 5.32 10.41 0.45
N ILE A 30 5.78 9.87 -0.67
CA ILE A 30 7.13 9.35 -0.82
C ILE A 30 7.79 9.99 -2.04
N LYS A 31 9.11 9.93 -2.06
CA LYS A 31 9.88 10.43 -3.19
C LYS A 31 10.98 9.44 -3.52
N SER A 32 11.09 9.09 -4.80
CA SER A 32 12.18 8.23 -5.25
C SER A 32 13.50 8.99 -5.19
N GLU A 33 14.48 8.48 -4.47
CA GLU A 33 15.82 9.06 -4.42
C GLU A 33 16.51 9.00 -5.77
N ARG A 34 16.22 7.95 -6.56
CA ARG A 34 16.84 7.74 -7.85
C ARG A 34 16.30 8.67 -8.94
N THR A 35 14.99 8.93 -8.95
CA THR A 35 14.34 9.66 -10.04
C THR A 35 13.80 11.02 -9.63
N GLY A 36 13.62 11.26 -8.33
CA GLY A 36 12.94 12.44 -7.81
C GLY A 36 11.42 12.41 -7.98
N ARG A 37 10.86 11.29 -8.48
CA ARG A 37 9.42 11.13 -8.69
C ARG A 37 8.70 11.05 -7.35
N SER A 38 7.61 11.81 -7.25
CA SER A 38 6.73 11.74 -6.08
C SER A 38 5.79 10.54 -6.20
N GLY A 39 5.40 10.00 -5.07
CA GLY A 39 4.44 8.91 -5.00
C GLY A 39 3.63 8.97 -3.73
N ILE A 40 2.66 8.07 -3.64
CA ILE A 40 1.82 7.87 -2.47
C ILE A 40 2.03 6.45 -2.00
N GLN A 41 2.38 6.28 -0.73
CA GLN A 41 2.54 4.96 -0.14
C GLN A 41 1.40 4.68 0.83
N PHE A 42 0.72 3.57 0.59
CA PHE A 42 -0.33 3.05 1.47
C PHE A 42 0.27 1.92 2.30
N ILE A 43 0.10 2.01 3.60
CA ILE A 43 0.48 0.94 4.52
C ILE A 43 -0.79 0.29 5.01
N CYS A 44 -0.93 -1.01 4.74
CA CYS A 44 -2.13 -1.77 5.03
C CYS A 44 -1.83 -2.87 6.04
N ARG A 45 -2.82 -3.19 6.88
CA ARG A 45 -2.76 -4.35 7.76
C ARG A 45 -3.70 -5.41 7.25
N VAL A 46 -3.25 -6.66 7.37
CA VAL A 46 -4.11 -7.83 7.16
C VAL A 46 -5.03 -7.95 8.36
N LEU A 47 -6.34 -7.87 8.15
CA LEU A 47 -7.31 -8.01 9.23
C LEU A 47 -7.36 -9.46 9.72
N ASP A 48 -7.64 -9.61 11.02
CA ASP A 48 -7.74 -10.89 11.70
C ASP A 48 -6.43 -11.68 11.81
N ASP A 49 -5.29 -11.06 11.52
CA ASP A 49 -3.98 -11.66 11.71
C ASP A 49 -2.99 -10.61 12.23
N GLU A 50 -2.83 -10.56 13.55
CA GLU A 50 -1.93 -9.60 14.22
C GLU A 50 -0.45 -9.87 13.90
N ASP A 51 -0.12 -11.11 13.53
CA ASP A 51 1.25 -11.52 13.26
C ASP A 51 1.64 -11.36 11.79
N ALA A 52 0.70 -10.95 10.94
CA ALA A 52 0.98 -10.65 9.54
C ALA A 52 1.79 -9.35 9.43
N GLN A 53 2.79 -9.37 8.56
CA GLN A 53 3.53 -8.16 8.24
C GLN A 53 2.62 -7.14 7.54
N PRO A 54 2.87 -5.83 7.73
CA PRO A 54 2.18 -4.80 6.96
C PRO A 54 2.43 -4.99 5.46
N VAL A 55 1.43 -4.64 4.66
CA VAL A 55 1.51 -4.67 3.21
C VAL A 55 1.67 -3.24 2.71
N PHE A 56 2.71 -2.99 1.94
CA PHE A 56 3.01 -1.66 1.38
C PHE A 56 2.56 -1.63 -0.07
N HIS A 57 1.85 -0.58 -0.43
CA HIS A 57 1.42 -0.35 -1.81
C HIS A 57 1.73 1.08 -2.21
N SER A 58 2.47 1.25 -3.30
CA SER A 58 2.90 2.57 -3.75
C SER A 58 2.31 2.89 -5.12
N LEU A 59 1.85 4.12 -5.27
CA LEU A 59 1.41 4.68 -6.55
C LEU A 59 2.33 5.84 -6.89
N TRP A 60 2.95 5.80 -8.06
CA TRP A 60 3.86 6.84 -8.51
C TRP A 60 3.09 7.87 -9.34
N LEU A 61 3.41 9.15 -9.12
CA LEU A 61 2.73 10.27 -9.75
C LEU A 61 3.53 10.80 -10.94
N PRO A 62 2.85 11.36 -11.94
CA PRO A 62 3.54 11.93 -13.10
C PRO A 62 4.29 13.20 -12.75
N PHE A 63 5.39 13.47 -13.46
CA PHE A 63 6.01 14.79 -13.48
C PHE A 63 5.18 15.73 -14.35
N ASP A 64 5.18 17.02 -14.01
CA ASP A 64 4.51 18.04 -14.83
C ASP A 64 5.12 18.15 -16.24
N SER A 65 6.40 17.81 -16.36
CA SER A 65 7.14 17.84 -17.62
C SER A 65 6.89 16.64 -18.55
N GLU A 66 6.21 15.60 -18.05
CA GLU A 66 5.90 14.44 -18.89
C GLU A 66 4.79 14.74 -19.89
N ASP A 67 4.76 14.00 -21.01
CA ASP A 67 3.73 14.22 -22.04
C ASP A 67 2.33 13.87 -21.51
N ASP A 68 1.31 14.40 -22.19
CA ASP A 68 -0.08 14.25 -21.73
C ASP A 68 -0.54 12.79 -21.67
N GLU A 69 -0.09 11.96 -22.60
CA GLU A 69 -0.47 10.55 -22.63
C GLU A 69 0.08 9.80 -21.41
N LYS A 70 1.35 10.02 -21.08
CA LYS A 70 1.97 9.40 -19.92
C LYS A 70 1.34 9.89 -18.63
N ARG A 71 1.09 11.18 -18.52
CA ARG A 71 0.42 11.77 -17.37
C ARG A 71 -0.96 11.16 -17.15
N LYS A 72 -1.75 11.04 -18.19
CA LYS A 72 -3.08 10.42 -18.13
C LYS A 72 -3.00 8.95 -17.70
N THR A 73 -2.03 8.21 -18.23
CA THR A 73 -1.86 6.80 -17.88
C THR A 73 -1.55 6.64 -16.40
N MET A 74 -0.65 7.46 -15.86
CA MET A 74 -0.29 7.39 -14.44
C MET A 74 -1.45 7.80 -13.54
N TRP A 75 -2.18 8.87 -13.89
CA TRP A 75 -3.36 9.27 -13.13
C TRP A 75 -4.49 8.24 -13.23
N ARG A 76 -4.60 7.55 -14.36
CA ARG A 76 -5.56 6.45 -14.51
C ARG A 76 -5.28 5.33 -13.52
N MET A 77 -4.03 4.99 -13.28
CA MET A 77 -3.65 3.98 -12.28
C MET A 77 -4.11 4.40 -10.88
N VAL A 78 -3.94 5.67 -10.53
CA VAL A 78 -4.43 6.21 -9.25
C VAL A 78 -5.96 6.10 -9.18
N LYS A 79 -6.65 6.51 -10.24
CA LYS A 79 -8.11 6.45 -10.31
C LYS A 79 -8.61 5.02 -10.18
N GLU A 80 -8.02 4.09 -10.90
CA GLU A 80 -8.41 2.68 -10.85
C GLU A 80 -8.24 2.09 -9.45
N PHE A 81 -7.16 2.44 -8.77
CA PHE A 81 -6.97 2.00 -7.39
C PHE A 81 -8.03 2.59 -6.46
N MET A 82 -8.29 3.89 -6.55
CA MET A 82 -9.33 4.54 -5.74
C MET A 82 -10.70 3.91 -5.96
N ASP A 83 -11.08 3.71 -7.22
CA ASP A 83 -12.36 3.11 -7.58
C ASP A 83 -12.45 1.67 -7.03
N ALA A 84 -11.36 0.91 -7.12
CA ALA A 84 -11.33 -0.48 -6.66
C ALA A 84 -11.48 -0.60 -5.14
N ILE A 85 -10.94 0.34 -4.37
CA ILE A 85 -11.07 0.33 -2.90
C ILE A 85 -12.32 1.09 -2.41
N GLY A 86 -13.14 1.60 -3.32
CA GLY A 86 -14.40 2.26 -2.97
C GLY A 86 -14.30 3.73 -2.59
N VAL A 87 -13.20 4.39 -2.97
CA VAL A 87 -13.04 5.83 -2.75
C VAL A 87 -13.43 6.57 -4.02
N ASP A 88 -14.34 7.52 -3.90
CA ASP A 88 -14.80 8.32 -5.03
C ASP A 88 -13.64 9.14 -5.62
N SER A 89 -13.25 8.82 -6.86
CA SER A 89 -12.13 9.48 -7.53
C SER A 89 -12.40 10.94 -7.90
N SER A 90 -13.66 11.37 -7.86
CA SER A 90 -14.05 12.77 -8.10
C SER A 90 -14.08 13.61 -6.80
N SER A 91 -13.91 12.99 -5.64
CA SER A 91 -14.05 13.65 -4.34
C SER A 91 -12.86 14.53 -3.95
N GLU A 92 -11.77 14.46 -4.69
CA GLU A 92 -10.51 15.18 -4.37
C GLU A 92 -10.05 14.94 -2.93
N PRO A 93 -9.86 13.66 -2.53
CA PRO A 93 -9.58 13.33 -1.13
C PRO A 93 -8.20 13.82 -0.69
N GLU A 94 -8.10 14.16 0.59
CA GLU A 94 -6.83 14.31 1.25
C GLU A 94 -6.24 12.91 1.52
N LEU A 95 -4.93 12.79 1.67
CA LEU A 95 -4.30 11.49 1.95
C LEU A 95 -4.88 10.85 3.21
N GLN A 96 -5.19 11.65 4.21
CA GLN A 96 -5.75 11.18 5.47
C GLN A 96 -7.13 10.54 5.33
N ASP A 97 -7.86 10.88 4.29
CA ASP A 97 -9.20 10.32 4.03
C ASP A 97 -9.15 8.83 3.66
N PHE A 98 -7.99 8.34 3.24
CA PHE A 98 -7.80 6.92 2.94
C PHE A 98 -7.63 6.06 4.20
N VAL A 99 -7.22 6.66 5.32
CA VAL A 99 -6.97 5.90 6.55
C VAL A 99 -8.27 5.31 7.07
N GLY A 100 -8.26 4.00 7.34
CA GLY A 100 -9.44 3.26 7.78
C GLY A 100 -10.22 2.59 6.66
N VAL A 101 -9.90 2.87 5.40
CA VAL A 101 -10.57 2.20 4.26
C VAL A 101 -10.18 0.73 4.26
N GLU A 102 -11.18 -0.15 4.14
CA GLU A 102 -11.00 -1.59 4.07
C GLU A 102 -11.37 -2.09 2.68
N PHE A 103 -10.63 -3.08 2.21
CA PHE A 103 -10.86 -3.67 0.91
C PHE A 103 -10.29 -5.09 0.86
N ASP A 104 -10.76 -5.88 -0.10
CA ASP A 104 -10.25 -7.21 -0.33
C ASP A 104 -9.19 -7.17 -1.41
N ALA A 105 -8.11 -7.92 -1.22
CA ALA A 105 -7.02 -7.98 -2.17
C ALA A 105 -6.46 -9.38 -2.28
N LEU A 106 -5.99 -9.71 -3.48
CA LEU A 106 -5.17 -10.90 -3.70
C LEU A 106 -3.72 -10.51 -3.40
N LEU A 107 -3.12 -11.19 -2.42
CA LEU A 107 -1.73 -10.99 -2.06
C LEU A 107 -0.85 -12.06 -2.67
N LYS A 108 0.28 -11.66 -3.20
CA LYS A 108 1.34 -12.55 -3.66
C LYS A 108 2.55 -12.40 -2.74
N ILE A 109 3.47 -13.34 -2.85
CA ILE A 109 4.76 -13.28 -2.17
C ILE A 109 5.81 -12.82 -3.18
N ASP A 110 6.62 -11.85 -2.75
CA ASP A 110 7.73 -11.34 -3.53
C ASP A 110 8.99 -11.30 -2.66
N GLU A 111 10.13 -11.49 -3.30
CA GLU A 111 11.43 -11.40 -2.65
C GLU A 111 12.15 -10.14 -3.11
N TYR A 112 12.57 -9.32 -2.14
CA TYR A 112 13.28 -8.08 -2.41
C TYR A 112 14.48 -7.98 -1.47
N GLU A 113 15.68 -7.89 -2.02
CA GLU A 113 16.93 -7.81 -1.27
C GLU A 113 17.07 -8.93 -0.22
N GLY A 114 16.68 -10.15 -0.59
CA GLY A 114 16.76 -11.32 0.29
C GLY A 114 15.65 -11.40 1.32
N ARG A 115 14.70 -10.47 1.32
CA ARG A 115 13.56 -10.47 2.23
C ARG A 115 12.29 -10.84 1.51
N VAL A 116 11.49 -11.69 2.14
CA VAL A 116 10.19 -12.11 1.64
C VAL A 116 9.12 -11.16 2.20
N ARG A 117 8.24 -10.69 1.33
CA ARG A 117 7.13 -9.79 1.70
C ARG A 117 5.90 -10.07 0.86
N ASN A 118 4.76 -9.59 1.34
CA ASN A 118 3.55 -9.62 0.54
C ASN A 118 3.41 -8.36 -0.29
N GLU A 119 2.85 -8.52 -1.47
CA GLU A 119 2.46 -7.42 -2.34
C GLU A 119 1.02 -7.63 -2.80
N ILE A 120 0.33 -6.54 -3.07
CA ILE A 120 -0.99 -6.59 -3.67
C ILE A 120 -0.83 -6.96 -5.14
N ALA A 121 -1.30 -8.15 -5.52
CA ALA A 121 -1.36 -8.56 -6.92
C ALA A 121 -2.50 -7.84 -7.63
N ARG A 122 -3.65 -7.73 -6.96
CA ARG A 122 -4.81 -6.95 -7.42
C ARG A 122 -5.80 -6.73 -6.29
N VAL A 123 -6.58 -5.68 -6.39
CA VAL A 123 -7.73 -5.43 -5.53
C VAL A 123 -8.92 -6.20 -6.12
N ILE A 124 -9.68 -6.83 -5.23
CA ILE A 124 -10.81 -7.67 -5.63
C ILE A 124 -12.12 -6.87 -5.57
#